data_20923ea8babbb0f1ac145087fd6044fa
#
_entry.id   20923ea8babbb0f1ac145087fd6044fa
#
_cell.length_a   1.000
_cell.length_b   1.000
_cell.length_c   1.000
_cell.angle_alpha   90.00
_cell.angle_beta   90.00
_cell.angle_gamma   90.00
#
_symmetry.space_group_name_H-M   'P 1'
#
loop_
_entity.id
_entity.type
_entity.pdbx_description
1 polymer ?
#
loop_
_entity_poly.entity_id
_entity_poly.type
_entity_poly.pdbx_seq_one_letter_code
_entity_poly.pdbx_strand_id
1 'polypeptide(L)'
;MYFSEEFFRPEVRDGFFVNGTMKRAWAAQLEVLKVISDICAKYDIPWFAEAGTLLGAVRHKGFIPWDDDMDISMLREDYNRFQKIIERELPQGYRLLTYKNRKKSMKFWDVFIRVVNTDIIRFDEEFHQFPYPAGVDIFPLEYVPRDPEQEKEWLALSTITRAAVLRGEKMDDPNDEESVRLLQVLENATGHHFHNQSSLQEQIYYLNEAINSIYHSDEADELICPPYFIQKGNYRFKKSWFENVKLLPFEHLMIPVPYEYEEVLKAEFGEQYMVPLRLAEYHEYPYFEDLEELVVEQKGDIFNLHFDENLIKELPCRESNQEQTKDLIIVLLTHFDQWKSVETYCEKKKKEGFEVRISATPYLISGFLRNALDIKIEGEESAGGLSFEVYNYEQLKELNPAEIVITNPFDQYGETEIVDPSFFTTELKKITSKLIYISPYDLDEEADDALFKKSLVHLVMSPGVMNADEVYVQSQIMKDKYLEILNLAFERDAEKEPNIRKLISEDELNKLFSNKIKYVK
;
A
#
# COMPACT_ATOMS: atom_id res chain seq x y z
N MET A 1 12.15 15.33 14.19
CA MET A 1 11.80 14.12 15.00
C MET A 1 12.99 13.18 14.97
N TYR A 2 13.30 12.45 16.04
CA TYR A 2 14.42 11.51 16.04
C TYR A 2 13.93 10.09 15.76
N PHE A 3 14.54 9.43 14.80
CA PHE A 3 14.36 8.02 14.51
C PHE A 3 15.69 7.30 14.74
N SER A 4 15.66 6.10 15.30
CA SER A 4 16.85 5.28 15.44
C SER A 4 17.26 4.73 14.06
N GLU A 5 18.54 4.39 13.88
CA GLU A 5 19.00 3.71 12.67
C GLU A 5 18.23 2.39 12.42
N GLU A 6 17.81 1.72 13.48
CA GLU A 6 17.02 0.49 13.39
C GLU A 6 15.65 0.71 12.76
N PHE A 7 15.04 1.89 12.93
CA PHE A 7 13.77 2.21 12.27
C PHE A 7 13.87 2.14 10.75
N PHE A 8 14.99 2.54 10.17
CA PHE A 8 15.18 2.57 8.72
C PHE A 8 15.59 1.22 8.11
N ARG A 9 15.82 0.20 8.94
CA ARG A 9 16.14 -1.13 8.45
C ARG A 9 14.93 -1.76 7.76
N PRO A 10 15.15 -2.44 6.61
CA PRO A 10 14.12 -3.26 6.01
C PRO A 10 13.56 -4.28 6.99
N GLU A 11 12.29 -4.58 6.90
CA GLU A 11 11.64 -5.59 7.73
C GLU A 11 10.54 -6.33 6.97
N VAL A 12 10.17 -7.50 7.44
CA VAL A 12 8.94 -8.18 7.02
C VAL A 12 7.89 -7.95 8.09
N ARG A 13 6.83 -7.22 7.74
CA ARG A 13 5.69 -6.91 8.62
C ARG A 13 4.43 -7.49 7.97
N ASP A 14 3.72 -8.37 8.67
CA ASP A 14 2.54 -9.09 8.16
C ASP A 14 2.76 -9.78 6.80
N GLY A 15 3.91 -10.42 6.63
CA GLY A 15 4.30 -11.10 5.40
C GLY A 15 4.65 -10.17 4.23
N PHE A 16 4.71 -8.86 4.45
CA PHE A 16 5.09 -7.88 3.45
C PHE A 16 6.49 -7.33 3.72
N PHE A 17 7.32 -7.30 2.69
CA PHE A 17 8.65 -6.70 2.78
C PHE A 17 8.57 -5.18 2.66
N VAL A 18 8.85 -4.50 3.77
CA VAL A 18 8.95 -3.05 3.84
C VAL A 18 10.41 -2.66 3.66
N ASN A 19 10.75 -2.05 2.55
CA ASN A 19 12.13 -1.64 2.26
C ASN A 19 12.52 -0.36 3.03
N GLY A 20 13.83 -0.06 3.08
CA GLY A 20 14.35 1.10 3.79
C GLY A 20 13.90 2.44 3.19
N THR A 21 13.64 2.50 1.89
CA THR A 21 13.11 3.72 1.24
C THR A 21 11.70 4.03 1.72
N MET A 22 10.84 3.01 1.87
CA MET A 22 9.52 3.20 2.44
C MET A 22 9.59 3.64 3.90
N LYS A 23 10.49 3.07 4.69
CA LYS A 23 10.73 3.53 6.07
C LYS A 23 11.14 5.01 6.12
N ARG A 24 11.92 5.47 5.15
CA ARG A 24 12.31 6.89 5.01
C ARG A 24 11.13 7.76 4.61
N ALA A 25 10.27 7.27 3.71
CA ALA A 25 9.02 7.94 3.34
C ALA A 25 8.11 8.11 4.57
N TRP A 26 7.91 7.05 5.33
CA TRP A 26 7.14 7.08 6.57
C TRP A 26 7.70 8.08 7.59
N ALA A 27 9.03 8.08 7.78
CA ALA A 27 9.66 9.05 8.69
C ALA A 27 9.43 10.50 8.24
N ALA A 28 9.57 10.78 6.95
CA ALA A 28 9.34 12.11 6.39
C ALA A 28 7.87 12.55 6.54
N GLN A 29 6.91 11.65 6.33
CA GLN A 29 5.48 11.92 6.55
C GLN A 29 5.14 12.15 8.03
N LEU A 30 5.72 11.35 8.94
CA LEU A 30 5.55 11.55 10.39
C LEU A 30 6.06 12.92 10.84
N GLU A 31 7.12 13.45 10.23
CA GLU A 31 7.57 14.82 10.49
C GLU A 31 6.56 15.87 9.98
N VAL A 32 5.98 15.65 8.80
CA VAL A 32 4.91 16.53 8.30
C VAL A 32 3.70 16.48 9.22
N LEU A 33 3.25 15.29 9.61
CA LEU A 33 2.14 15.12 10.54
C LEU A 33 2.41 15.81 11.89
N LYS A 34 3.65 15.71 12.39
CA LYS A 34 4.04 16.39 13.63
C LYS A 34 3.92 17.91 13.51
N VAL A 35 4.34 18.49 12.39
CA VAL A 35 4.20 19.94 12.12
C VAL A 35 2.72 20.33 12.09
N ILE A 36 1.88 19.57 11.39
CA ILE A 36 0.43 19.79 11.35
C ILE A 36 -0.15 19.71 12.76
N SER A 37 0.17 18.67 13.50
CA SER A 37 -0.31 18.43 14.86
C SER A 37 0.05 19.56 15.82
N ASP A 38 1.30 20.08 15.75
CA ASP A 38 1.75 21.20 16.57
C ASP A 38 1.01 22.50 16.25
N ILE A 39 0.75 22.77 14.97
CA ILE A 39 -0.03 23.91 14.54
C ILE A 39 -1.48 23.76 15.00
N CYS A 40 -2.08 22.60 14.81
CA CYS A 40 -3.44 22.32 15.27
C CYS A 40 -3.59 22.49 16.80
N ALA A 41 -2.62 21.98 17.57
CA ALA A 41 -2.59 22.16 19.03
C ALA A 41 -2.44 23.64 19.44
N LYS A 42 -1.62 24.41 18.73
CA LYS A 42 -1.43 25.85 19.00
C LYS A 42 -2.71 26.67 18.81
N TYR A 43 -3.57 26.25 17.88
CA TYR A 43 -4.79 26.99 17.51
C TYR A 43 -6.08 26.31 17.94
N ASP A 44 -5.98 25.24 18.71
CA ASP A 44 -7.13 24.45 19.18
C ASP A 44 -8.04 24.01 18.01
N ILE A 45 -7.41 23.34 17.02
CA ILE A 45 -8.09 22.77 15.85
C ILE A 45 -8.12 21.26 15.98
N PRO A 46 -9.28 20.66 16.19
CA PRO A 46 -9.43 19.19 16.16
C PRO A 46 -9.13 18.63 14.76
N TRP A 47 -8.48 17.48 14.74
CA TRP A 47 -8.28 16.66 13.56
C TRP A 47 -8.31 15.18 13.93
N PHE A 48 -8.51 14.30 12.96
CA PHE A 48 -8.62 12.86 13.16
C PHE A 48 -7.82 12.12 12.10
N ALA A 49 -7.21 10.99 12.48
CA ALA A 49 -6.71 10.05 11.50
C ALA A 49 -7.86 9.54 10.62
N GLU A 50 -7.60 9.40 9.32
CA GLU A 50 -8.61 9.03 8.31
C GLU A 50 -8.17 7.78 7.55
N ALA A 51 -9.10 7.03 7.02
CA ALA A 51 -8.90 5.94 6.07
C ALA A 51 -7.75 4.97 6.47
N GLY A 52 -6.73 4.80 5.61
CA GLY A 52 -5.56 3.93 5.84
C GLY A 52 -4.79 4.29 7.10
N THR A 53 -4.66 5.56 7.42
CA THR A 53 -4.00 6.03 8.65
C THR A 53 -4.77 5.62 9.91
N LEU A 54 -6.10 5.74 9.92
CA LEU A 54 -6.94 5.28 11.03
C LEU A 54 -6.86 3.77 11.19
N LEU A 55 -7.01 3.03 10.09
CA LEU A 55 -6.92 1.58 10.08
C LEU A 55 -5.54 1.09 10.53
N GLY A 56 -4.48 1.77 10.10
CA GLY A 56 -3.10 1.51 10.52
C GLY A 56 -2.90 1.69 12.02
N ALA A 57 -3.41 2.79 12.59
CA ALA A 57 -3.36 3.03 14.05
C ALA A 57 -4.01 1.90 14.86
N VAL A 58 -5.15 1.40 14.39
CA VAL A 58 -5.92 0.36 15.10
C VAL A 58 -5.29 -1.02 14.93
N ARG A 59 -4.99 -1.42 13.68
CA ARG A 59 -4.56 -2.78 13.33
C ARG A 59 -3.06 -3.00 13.52
N HIS A 60 -2.23 -2.07 13.06
CA HIS A 60 -0.76 -2.21 13.01
C HIS A 60 -0.02 -1.35 14.05
N LYS A 61 -0.70 -0.40 14.69
CA LYS A 61 -0.12 0.63 15.57
C LYS A 61 0.90 1.51 14.85
N GLY A 62 0.73 1.68 13.56
CA GLY A 62 1.60 2.39 12.62
C GLY A 62 1.08 2.25 11.21
N PHE A 63 1.95 2.46 10.25
CA PHE A 63 1.59 2.28 8.85
C PHE A 63 1.14 0.85 8.53
N ILE A 64 0.19 0.73 7.65
CA ILE A 64 -0.10 -0.53 6.98
C ILE A 64 1.14 -0.84 6.11
N PRO A 65 1.70 -2.08 6.17
CA PRO A 65 3.02 -2.35 5.56
C PRO A 65 3.13 -2.06 4.06
N TRP A 66 2.01 -2.14 3.33
CA TRP A 66 1.91 -1.87 1.90
C TRP A 66 1.28 -0.52 1.56
N ASP A 67 1.21 0.38 2.53
CA ASP A 67 0.64 1.70 2.39
C ASP A 67 1.73 2.77 2.40
N ASP A 68 1.59 3.77 1.56
CA ASP A 68 2.63 4.77 1.31
C ASP A 68 2.19 6.21 1.61
N ASP A 69 0.97 6.42 2.10
CA ASP A 69 0.43 7.74 2.39
C ASP A 69 -0.09 7.91 3.82
N MET A 70 -0.44 9.12 4.14
CA MET A 70 -1.08 9.49 5.39
C MET A 70 -2.24 10.44 5.13
N ASP A 71 -3.38 10.08 5.68
CA ASP A 71 -4.63 10.81 5.59
C ASP A 71 -5.11 11.27 6.96
N ILE A 72 -5.57 12.50 7.03
CA ILE A 72 -6.30 13.02 8.18
C ILE A 72 -7.57 13.73 7.73
N SER A 73 -8.54 13.83 8.63
CA SER A 73 -9.77 14.56 8.40
C SER A 73 -10.02 15.63 9.45
N MET A 74 -10.78 16.63 9.07
CA MET A 74 -11.28 17.69 9.95
C MET A 74 -12.75 17.95 9.64
N LEU A 75 -13.54 18.28 10.65
CA LEU A 75 -14.87 18.81 10.41
C LEU A 75 -14.77 20.10 9.57
N ARG A 76 -15.72 20.35 8.68
CA ARG A 76 -15.66 21.47 7.70
C ARG A 76 -15.28 22.82 8.33
N GLU A 77 -15.80 23.15 9.49
CA GLU A 77 -15.52 24.43 10.15
C GLU A 77 -14.05 24.51 10.62
N ASP A 78 -13.51 23.41 11.15
CA ASP A 78 -12.11 23.31 11.58
C ASP A 78 -11.16 23.27 10.38
N TYR A 79 -11.53 22.57 9.31
CA TYR A 79 -10.82 22.59 8.03
C TYR A 79 -10.71 24.02 7.48
N ASN A 80 -11.78 24.78 7.48
CA ASN A 80 -11.78 26.18 7.05
C ASN A 80 -10.92 27.09 7.97
N ARG A 81 -10.88 26.81 9.27
CA ARG A 81 -9.99 27.50 10.23
C ARG A 81 -8.54 27.16 9.94
N PHE A 82 -8.25 25.89 9.74
CA PHE A 82 -6.91 25.38 9.41
C PHE A 82 -6.35 26.02 8.13
N GLN A 83 -7.10 26.04 7.05
CA GLN A 83 -6.67 26.64 5.79
C GLN A 83 -6.26 28.13 5.93
N LYS A 84 -6.94 28.89 6.79
CA LYS A 84 -6.64 30.32 6.99
C LYS A 84 -5.33 30.60 7.73
N ILE A 85 -4.80 29.61 8.45
CA ILE A 85 -3.63 29.79 9.30
C ILE A 85 -2.41 29.02 8.82
N ILE A 86 -2.59 27.89 8.18
CA ILE A 86 -1.52 26.94 7.90
C ILE A 86 -0.38 27.55 7.07
N GLU A 87 -0.66 28.29 6.01
CA GLU A 87 0.37 28.87 5.14
C GLU A 87 1.36 29.76 5.88
N ARG A 88 0.89 30.53 6.87
CA ARG A 88 1.74 31.43 7.64
C ARG A 88 2.49 30.76 8.78
N GLU A 89 2.05 29.57 9.20
CA GLU A 89 2.60 28.82 10.34
C GLU A 89 3.58 27.72 9.89
N LEU A 90 3.54 27.34 8.61
CA LEU A 90 4.42 26.30 8.09
C LEU A 90 5.90 26.71 8.21
N PRO A 91 6.79 25.79 8.62
CA PRO A 91 8.23 26.02 8.59
C PRO A 91 8.74 26.33 7.17
N GLN A 92 9.92 26.94 7.10
CA GLN A 92 10.57 27.22 5.82
C GLN A 92 10.79 25.89 5.06
N GLY A 93 10.44 25.86 3.78
CA GLY A 93 10.54 24.69 2.92
C GLY A 93 9.22 23.94 2.77
N TYR A 94 8.41 23.88 3.82
CA TYR A 94 7.09 23.27 3.75
C TYR A 94 6.13 24.06 2.86
N ARG A 95 5.17 23.37 2.27
CA ARG A 95 4.14 23.96 1.39
C ARG A 95 2.77 23.40 1.70
N LEU A 96 1.77 24.26 1.60
CA LEU A 96 0.38 23.85 1.46
C LEU A 96 0.07 23.69 -0.03
N LEU A 97 -0.28 22.51 -0.46
CA LEU A 97 -0.77 22.24 -1.80
C LEU A 97 -2.31 22.32 -1.80
N THR A 98 -2.81 23.12 -2.72
CA THR A 98 -4.22 23.30 -2.97
C THR A 98 -4.46 23.24 -4.48
N TYR A 99 -5.69 23.22 -4.92
CA TYR A 99 -6.00 23.33 -6.34
C TYR A 99 -5.38 24.57 -7.04
N LYS A 100 -4.97 25.62 -6.29
CA LYS A 100 -4.39 26.85 -6.84
C LYS A 100 -2.91 26.75 -7.21
N ASN A 101 -2.13 25.95 -6.50
CA ASN A 101 -0.67 25.95 -6.60
C ASN A 101 -0.07 24.61 -7.01
N ARG A 102 -0.88 23.72 -7.57
CA ARG A 102 -0.42 22.43 -8.06
C ARG A 102 0.54 22.54 -9.23
N LYS A 103 1.58 21.72 -9.18
CA LYS A 103 2.40 21.44 -10.38
C LYS A 103 1.83 20.19 -11.07
N LYS A 104 1.86 20.16 -12.41
CA LYS A 104 1.47 18.99 -13.24
C LYS A 104 2.16 17.69 -12.80
N SER A 105 3.39 17.81 -12.30
CA SER A 105 4.20 16.67 -11.85
C SER A 105 3.75 16.04 -10.53
N MET A 106 2.79 16.62 -9.84
CA MET A 106 2.37 16.14 -8.51
C MET A 106 0.99 15.46 -8.54
N LYS A 107 0.52 14.93 -9.65
CA LYS A 107 -0.73 14.16 -9.92
C LYS A 107 -1.88 14.31 -8.88
N PHE A 108 -1.96 15.46 -8.24
CA PHE A 108 -2.91 15.74 -7.19
C PHE A 108 -4.19 16.35 -7.81
N TRP A 109 -5.23 15.55 -8.01
CA TRP A 109 -6.40 15.90 -8.82
C TRP A 109 -7.70 16.05 -8.03
N ASP A 110 -7.65 16.11 -6.69
CA ASP A 110 -8.87 16.14 -5.89
C ASP A 110 -9.10 17.44 -5.11
N VAL A 111 -10.26 17.53 -4.45
CA VAL A 111 -10.79 18.69 -3.74
C VAL A 111 -10.38 18.75 -2.26
N PHE A 112 -9.28 18.12 -1.89
CA PHE A 112 -8.69 18.21 -0.55
C PHE A 112 -7.36 18.98 -0.60
N ILE A 113 -6.77 19.27 0.53
CA ILE A 113 -5.46 19.92 0.61
C ILE A 113 -4.40 18.95 1.10
N ARG A 114 -3.15 19.22 0.74
CA ARG A 114 -1.99 18.43 1.19
C ARG A 114 -0.93 19.37 1.77
N VAL A 115 -0.37 19.04 2.92
CA VAL A 115 0.84 19.67 3.43
C VAL A 115 2.02 18.78 3.08
N VAL A 116 3.04 19.36 2.43
CA VAL A 116 4.26 18.65 2.05
C VAL A 116 5.50 19.30 2.65
N ASN A 117 6.53 18.50 2.89
CA ASN A 117 7.82 18.96 3.42
C ASN A 117 8.66 19.73 2.37
N THR A 118 8.42 19.46 1.10
CA THR A 118 9.07 20.11 -0.05
C THR A 118 8.20 19.99 -1.29
N ASP A 119 8.47 20.79 -2.32
CA ASP A 119 7.81 20.68 -3.62
C ASP A 119 8.77 20.30 -4.76
N ILE A 120 9.97 19.81 -4.40
CA ILE A 120 11.01 19.39 -5.34
C ILE A 120 11.62 18.05 -4.93
N ILE A 121 12.16 17.31 -5.90
CA ILE A 121 12.97 16.12 -5.62
C ILE A 121 14.33 16.56 -5.07
N ARG A 122 14.77 15.92 -4.00
CA ARG A 122 16.02 16.21 -3.28
C ARG A 122 16.80 14.94 -3.03
N PHE A 123 18.13 15.05 -3.06
CA PHE A 123 19.05 13.93 -2.82
C PHE A 123 20.04 14.22 -1.69
N ASP A 124 19.68 15.12 -0.78
CA ASP A 124 20.46 15.46 0.40
C ASP A 124 20.06 14.61 1.63
N GLU A 125 20.68 14.92 2.76
CA GLU A 125 20.41 14.21 4.03
C GLU A 125 19.14 14.69 4.74
N GLU A 126 18.49 15.74 4.24
CA GLU A 126 17.24 16.22 4.83
C GLU A 126 16.11 15.20 4.62
N PHE A 127 15.12 15.27 5.49
CA PHE A 127 13.94 14.38 5.47
C PHE A 127 14.30 12.89 5.37
N HIS A 128 15.32 12.49 6.14
CA HIS A 128 15.78 11.11 6.22
C HIS A 128 16.25 10.52 4.88
N GLN A 129 16.78 11.38 3.99
CA GLN A 129 17.25 10.99 2.64
C GLN A 129 16.12 10.43 1.75
N PHE A 130 14.87 10.75 2.06
CA PHE A 130 13.76 10.46 1.16
C PHE A 130 13.70 11.51 0.05
N PRO A 131 13.85 11.15 -1.22
CA PRO A 131 14.08 12.12 -2.29
C PRO A 131 12.81 12.81 -2.79
N TYR A 132 11.65 12.21 -2.55
CA TYR A 132 10.38 12.72 -3.04
C TYR A 132 9.71 13.67 -2.03
N PRO A 133 8.80 14.56 -2.50
CA PRO A 133 7.92 15.26 -1.59
C PRO A 133 7.09 14.29 -0.74
N ALA A 134 7.26 14.37 0.56
CA ALA A 134 6.42 13.63 1.51
C ALA A 134 5.32 14.55 2.05
N GLY A 135 4.10 14.03 2.15
CA GLY A 135 2.97 14.84 2.55
C GLY A 135 1.92 14.09 3.35
N VAL A 136 0.97 14.87 3.87
CA VAL A 136 -0.22 14.39 4.56
C VAL A 136 -1.43 15.00 3.88
N ASP A 137 -2.38 14.19 3.49
CA ASP A 137 -3.65 14.61 2.91
C ASP A 137 -4.65 14.97 3.99
N ILE A 138 -5.39 16.04 3.77
CA ILE A 138 -6.32 16.60 4.74
C ILE A 138 -7.69 16.75 4.10
N PHE A 139 -8.62 15.93 4.56
CA PHE A 139 -9.98 15.83 4.03
C PHE A 139 -10.97 16.61 4.88
N PRO A 140 -11.89 17.40 4.27
CA PRO A 140 -13.02 17.92 4.98
C PRO A 140 -14.11 16.86 5.16
N LEU A 141 -14.67 16.75 6.37
CA LEU A 141 -15.90 16.03 6.63
C LEU A 141 -17.06 17.02 6.54
N GLU A 142 -17.97 16.76 5.61
CA GLU A 142 -19.08 17.63 5.26
C GLU A 142 -20.34 17.25 6.01
N TYR A 143 -21.14 18.24 6.37
CA TYR A 143 -22.39 18.08 7.07
C TYR A 143 -23.53 17.68 6.12
N VAL A 144 -24.17 16.56 6.40
CA VAL A 144 -25.32 16.07 5.62
C VAL A 144 -26.61 16.71 6.17
N PRO A 145 -27.39 17.43 5.36
CA PRO A 145 -28.63 18.02 5.82
C PRO A 145 -29.64 16.98 6.29
N ARG A 146 -30.42 17.29 7.32
CA ARG A 146 -31.45 16.39 7.88
C ARG A 146 -32.62 16.13 6.93
N ASP A 147 -32.89 17.07 6.03
CA ASP A 147 -34.00 16.97 5.09
C ASP A 147 -33.57 16.08 3.89
N PRO A 148 -34.27 14.95 3.62
CA PRO A 148 -33.85 14.03 2.56
C PRO A 148 -33.93 14.61 1.15
N GLU A 149 -34.83 15.59 0.88
CA GLU A 149 -34.91 16.24 -0.44
C GLU A 149 -33.72 17.21 -0.61
N GLN A 150 -33.36 17.95 0.43
CA GLN A 150 -32.16 18.79 0.41
C GLN A 150 -30.89 17.96 0.27
N GLU A 151 -30.78 16.83 0.98
CA GLU A 151 -29.66 15.90 0.82
C GLU A 151 -29.53 15.42 -0.61
N LYS A 152 -30.63 14.97 -1.21
CA LYS A 152 -30.64 14.49 -2.59
C LYS A 152 -30.21 15.54 -3.60
N GLU A 153 -30.71 16.77 -3.47
CA GLU A 153 -30.33 17.89 -4.31
C GLU A 153 -28.85 18.25 -4.15
N TRP A 154 -28.39 18.34 -2.90
CA TRP A 154 -27.00 18.61 -2.58
C TRP A 154 -26.03 17.57 -3.12
N LEU A 155 -26.33 16.28 -2.92
CA LEU A 155 -25.50 15.18 -3.45
C LEU A 155 -25.48 15.17 -5.00
N ALA A 156 -26.59 15.51 -5.65
CA ALA A 156 -26.62 15.62 -7.10
C ALA A 156 -25.70 16.75 -7.59
N LEU A 157 -25.72 17.92 -6.95
CA LEU A 157 -24.84 19.05 -7.27
C LEU A 157 -23.38 18.71 -6.98
N SER A 158 -23.09 18.11 -5.83
CA SER A 158 -21.74 17.65 -5.46
C SER A 158 -21.20 16.64 -6.49
N THR A 159 -22.02 15.68 -6.91
CA THR A 159 -21.65 14.67 -7.91
C THR A 159 -21.31 15.31 -9.25
N ILE A 160 -22.14 16.23 -9.75
CA ILE A 160 -21.93 16.87 -11.05
C ILE A 160 -20.69 17.78 -11.02
N THR A 161 -20.50 18.55 -9.95
CA THR A 161 -19.33 19.42 -9.82
C THR A 161 -18.05 18.60 -9.69
N ARG A 162 -18.08 17.49 -8.93
CA ARG A 162 -16.95 16.56 -8.86
C ARG A 162 -16.62 15.93 -10.21
N ALA A 163 -17.63 15.53 -10.99
CA ALA A 163 -17.39 15.02 -12.34
C ALA A 163 -16.63 16.04 -13.20
N ALA A 164 -16.95 17.32 -13.08
CA ALA A 164 -16.22 18.39 -13.76
C ALA A 164 -14.79 18.56 -13.23
N VAL A 165 -14.57 18.47 -11.92
CA VAL A 165 -13.23 18.47 -11.31
C VAL A 165 -12.37 17.35 -11.89
N LEU A 166 -12.87 16.12 -11.95
CA LEU A 166 -12.15 14.94 -12.42
C LEU A 166 -11.83 14.96 -13.92
N ARG A 167 -12.56 15.74 -14.72
CA ARG A 167 -12.20 15.94 -16.14
C ARG A 167 -10.95 16.81 -16.32
N GLY A 168 -10.57 17.58 -15.31
CA GLY A 168 -9.34 18.37 -15.30
C GLY A 168 -9.20 19.29 -16.52
N GLU A 169 -8.06 19.22 -17.21
CA GLU A 169 -7.75 20.07 -18.37
C GLU A 169 -8.70 19.89 -19.56
N LYS A 170 -9.42 18.76 -19.67
CA LYS A 170 -10.41 18.55 -20.74
C LYS A 170 -11.57 19.55 -20.65
N MET A 171 -11.82 20.10 -19.45
CA MET A 171 -12.85 21.13 -19.29
C MET A 171 -12.53 22.42 -20.05
N ASP A 172 -11.26 22.70 -20.33
CA ASP A 172 -10.82 23.88 -21.08
C ASP A 172 -10.89 23.68 -22.61
N ASP A 173 -11.15 22.47 -23.11
CA ASP A 173 -11.26 22.20 -24.55
C ASP A 173 -12.69 22.52 -25.06
N PRO A 174 -12.85 23.56 -25.88
CA PRO A 174 -14.16 23.94 -26.43
C PRO A 174 -14.72 22.94 -27.45
N ASN A 175 -13.89 21.99 -27.90
CA ASN A 175 -14.31 20.95 -28.85
C ASN A 175 -14.71 19.64 -28.15
N ASP A 176 -14.45 19.52 -26.82
CA ASP A 176 -14.91 18.38 -26.05
C ASP A 176 -16.39 18.52 -25.71
N GLU A 177 -17.24 17.87 -26.50
CA GLU A 177 -18.71 17.98 -26.42
C GLU A 177 -19.24 17.66 -24.99
N GLU A 178 -18.60 16.72 -24.31
CA GLU A 178 -19.01 16.33 -22.95
C GLU A 178 -18.68 17.43 -21.94
N SER A 179 -17.52 18.06 -22.01
CA SER A 179 -17.15 19.20 -21.17
C SER A 179 -18.06 20.40 -21.39
N VAL A 180 -18.34 20.74 -22.64
CA VAL A 180 -19.28 21.82 -23.00
C VAL A 180 -20.67 21.54 -22.42
N ARG A 181 -21.17 20.31 -22.59
CA ARG A 181 -22.46 19.90 -22.03
C ARG A 181 -22.47 19.97 -20.51
N LEU A 182 -21.38 19.52 -19.86
CA LEU A 182 -21.27 19.52 -18.39
C LEU A 182 -21.25 20.95 -17.85
N LEU A 183 -20.56 21.89 -18.49
CA LEU A 183 -20.60 23.32 -18.12
C LEU A 183 -22.01 23.89 -18.19
N GLN A 184 -22.75 23.60 -19.26
CA GLN A 184 -24.14 24.06 -19.37
C GLN A 184 -25.04 23.49 -18.28
N VAL A 185 -24.82 22.22 -17.92
CA VAL A 185 -25.57 21.59 -16.81
C VAL A 185 -25.24 22.28 -15.50
N LEU A 186 -23.95 22.56 -15.23
CA LEU A 186 -23.51 23.26 -14.03
C LEU A 186 -24.10 24.65 -13.93
N GLU A 187 -24.02 25.47 -14.99
CA GLU A 187 -24.59 26.81 -15.03
C GLU A 187 -26.12 26.79 -14.74
N ASN A 188 -26.83 25.87 -15.39
CA ASN A 188 -28.28 25.74 -15.20
C ASN A 188 -28.67 25.26 -13.79
N ALA A 189 -27.89 24.33 -13.21
CA ALA A 189 -28.19 23.75 -11.93
C ALA A 189 -27.83 24.67 -10.75
N THR A 190 -26.76 25.46 -10.89
CA THR A 190 -26.20 26.26 -9.78
C THR A 190 -26.47 27.76 -9.93
N GLY A 191 -26.83 28.23 -11.13
CA GLY A 191 -26.91 29.67 -11.45
C GLY A 191 -25.53 30.35 -11.54
N HIS A 192 -24.42 29.60 -11.41
CA HIS A 192 -23.07 30.12 -11.59
C HIS A 192 -22.82 30.37 -13.09
N HIS A 193 -22.19 31.50 -13.43
CA HIS A 193 -21.78 31.79 -14.80
C HIS A 193 -20.27 31.81 -14.89
N PHE A 194 -19.74 30.89 -15.68
CA PHE A 194 -18.29 30.81 -15.90
C PHE A 194 -17.80 32.00 -16.74
N HIS A 195 -16.61 32.50 -16.41
CA HIS A 195 -16.04 33.69 -17.03
C HIS A 195 -14.53 33.51 -17.33
N ASN A 196 -13.96 34.41 -18.14
CA ASN A 196 -12.57 34.32 -18.61
C ASN A 196 -11.55 35.05 -17.69
N GLN A 197 -11.93 35.45 -16.48
CA GLN A 197 -11.04 36.21 -15.59
C GLN A 197 -10.13 35.30 -14.73
N SER A 198 -10.48 34.04 -14.58
CA SER A 198 -9.70 32.98 -13.93
C SER A 198 -9.82 31.70 -14.73
N SER A 199 -8.96 30.71 -14.45
CA SER A 199 -9.04 29.43 -15.14
C SER A 199 -10.39 28.77 -14.86
N LEU A 200 -10.92 28.06 -15.84
CA LEU A 200 -12.18 27.34 -15.69
C LEU A 200 -12.09 26.29 -14.59
N GLN A 201 -10.98 25.57 -14.51
CA GLN A 201 -10.70 24.60 -13.45
C GLN A 201 -10.78 25.25 -12.06
N GLU A 202 -10.18 26.42 -11.87
CA GLU A 202 -10.25 27.14 -10.61
C GLU A 202 -11.69 27.47 -10.22
N GLN A 203 -12.50 27.95 -11.17
CA GLN A 203 -13.91 28.24 -10.92
C GLN A 203 -14.70 26.98 -10.57
N ILE A 204 -14.46 25.86 -11.25
CA ILE A 204 -15.10 24.57 -10.96
C ILE A 204 -14.74 24.08 -9.55
N TYR A 205 -13.49 24.22 -9.13
CA TYR A 205 -13.08 23.88 -7.77
C TYR A 205 -13.78 24.74 -6.72
N TYR A 206 -13.81 26.05 -6.92
CA TYR A 206 -14.54 26.94 -5.99
C TYR A 206 -16.02 26.61 -5.91
N LEU A 207 -16.62 26.26 -7.06
CA LEU A 207 -18.03 25.87 -7.09
C LEU A 207 -18.25 24.56 -6.32
N ASN A 208 -17.39 23.57 -6.49
CA ASN A 208 -17.46 22.31 -5.78
C ASN A 208 -17.27 22.53 -4.26
N GLU A 209 -16.26 23.30 -3.84
CA GLU A 209 -16.04 23.66 -2.43
C GLU A 209 -17.25 24.38 -1.82
N ALA A 210 -17.82 25.35 -2.55
CA ALA A 210 -18.98 26.09 -2.10
C ALA A 210 -20.21 25.21 -1.93
N ILE A 211 -20.44 24.26 -2.85
CA ILE A 211 -21.55 23.32 -2.78
C ILE A 211 -21.36 22.34 -1.63
N ASN A 212 -20.17 21.76 -1.49
CA ASN A 212 -19.92 20.77 -0.46
C ASN A 212 -20.05 21.37 0.96
N SER A 213 -19.65 22.62 1.14
CA SER A 213 -19.64 23.32 2.43
C SER A 213 -20.89 24.12 2.74
N ILE A 214 -22.02 23.89 2.05
CA ILE A 214 -23.22 24.71 2.19
C ILE A 214 -23.95 24.52 3.53
N TYR A 215 -23.85 23.33 4.13
CA TYR A 215 -24.51 22.99 5.39
C TYR A 215 -23.56 23.11 6.57
N HIS A 216 -24.12 23.34 7.76
CA HIS A 216 -23.42 23.60 9.01
C HIS A 216 -23.76 22.56 10.08
N SER A 217 -22.98 22.56 11.15
CA SER A 217 -23.10 21.60 12.26
C SER A 217 -24.48 21.51 12.91
N ASP A 218 -25.21 22.60 13.00
CA ASP A 218 -26.55 22.66 13.60
C ASP A 218 -27.65 22.09 12.68
N GLU A 219 -27.37 21.92 11.39
CA GLU A 219 -28.30 21.40 10.39
C GLU A 219 -28.16 19.89 10.16
N ALA A 220 -27.14 19.25 10.77
CA ALA A 220 -26.72 17.88 10.44
C ALA A 220 -26.57 16.98 11.67
N ASP A 221 -26.89 15.70 11.50
CA ASP A 221 -26.60 14.61 12.44
C ASP A 221 -25.58 13.62 11.86
N GLU A 222 -25.27 13.74 10.57
CA GLU A 222 -24.36 12.87 9.84
C GLU A 222 -23.32 13.70 9.07
N LEU A 223 -22.22 13.03 8.77
CA LEU A 223 -21.07 13.54 8.03
C LEU A 223 -20.76 12.61 6.86
N ILE A 224 -20.21 13.17 5.79
CA ILE A 224 -19.60 12.39 4.71
C ILE A 224 -18.25 12.98 4.31
N CYS A 225 -17.40 12.14 3.71
CA CYS A 225 -16.29 12.59 2.89
C CYS A 225 -16.73 12.50 1.42
N PRO A 226 -17.12 13.63 0.76
CA PRO A 226 -17.79 13.58 -0.55
C PRO A 226 -17.02 12.82 -1.62
N PRO A 227 -15.67 12.97 -1.76
CA PRO A 227 -14.90 12.22 -2.74
C PRO A 227 -15.11 10.71 -2.64
N TYR A 228 -15.06 10.18 -1.44
CA TYR A 228 -15.21 8.74 -1.20
C TYR A 228 -16.66 8.31 -1.21
N PHE A 229 -17.56 9.10 -0.61
CA PHE A 229 -18.98 8.79 -0.57
C PHE A 229 -19.60 8.68 -1.97
N ILE A 230 -19.30 9.64 -2.85
CA ILE A 230 -19.81 9.65 -4.23
C ILE A 230 -19.25 8.46 -5.04
N GLN A 231 -17.99 8.10 -4.81
CA GLN A 231 -17.34 7.04 -5.58
C GLN A 231 -17.74 5.64 -5.10
N LYS A 232 -17.87 5.44 -3.78
CA LYS A 232 -17.95 4.12 -3.15
C LYS A 232 -19.29 3.85 -2.45
N GLY A 233 -20.07 4.90 -2.14
CA GLY A 233 -21.32 4.80 -1.39
C GLY A 233 -21.16 4.51 0.12
N ASN A 234 -19.93 4.42 0.61
CA ASN A 234 -19.56 4.35 2.02
C ASN A 234 -18.96 5.68 2.49
N TYR A 235 -18.27 5.76 3.64
CA TYR A 235 -17.76 7.03 4.21
C TYR A 235 -18.89 7.99 4.62
N ARG A 236 -19.93 7.42 5.25
CA ARG A 236 -21.02 8.16 5.91
C ARG A 236 -21.00 7.83 7.40
N PHE A 237 -20.93 8.87 8.22
CA PHE A 237 -20.65 8.75 9.63
C PHE A 237 -21.72 9.50 10.45
N LYS A 238 -21.98 9.06 11.68
CA LYS A 238 -22.73 9.87 12.63
C LYS A 238 -21.82 10.98 13.16
N LYS A 239 -22.30 12.21 13.16
CA LYS A 239 -21.56 13.36 13.71
C LYS A 239 -21.11 13.11 15.16
N SER A 240 -21.93 12.45 15.97
CA SER A 240 -21.63 12.13 17.36
C SER A 240 -20.37 11.25 17.54
N TRP A 241 -19.93 10.52 16.53
CA TRP A 241 -18.71 9.72 16.59
C TRP A 241 -17.43 10.57 16.67
N PHE A 242 -17.51 11.84 16.25
CA PHE A 242 -16.42 12.80 16.19
C PHE A 242 -16.47 13.88 17.30
N GLU A 243 -17.44 13.83 18.22
CA GLU A 243 -17.57 14.81 19.31
C GLU A 243 -16.44 14.72 20.35
N ASN A 244 -15.84 13.55 20.50
CA ASN A 244 -14.74 13.29 21.41
C ASN A 244 -13.59 12.61 20.67
N VAL A 245 -12.39 12.73 21.24
CA VAL A 245 -11.14 12.22 20.68
C VAL A 245 -10.58 11.12 21.57
N LYS A 246 -10.07 10.05 20.97
CA LYS A 246 -9.13 9.13 21.59
C LYS A 246 -7.75 9.33 20.98
N LEU A 247 -6.69 8.96 21.72
CA LEU A 247 -5.34 8.93 21.21
C LEU A 247 -4.92 7.46 21.04
N LEU A 248 -4.50 7.08 19.85
CA LEU A 248 -3.96 5.76 19.57
C LEU A 248 -2.49 5.86 19.15
N PRO A 249 -1.68 4.81 19.43
CA PRO A 249 -0.31 4.77 18.97
C PRO A 249 -0.24 4.62 17.44
N PHE A 250 0.68 5.36 16.84
CA PHE A 250 1.01 5.26 15.42
C PHE A 250 2.52 5.49 15.26
N GLU A 251 3.27 4.41 15.02
CA GLU A 251 4.75 4.39 15.05
C GLU A 251 5.28 5.07 16.34
N HIS A 252 5.92 6.24 16.21
CA HIS A 252 6.50 6.99 17.33
C HIS A 252 5.58 8.11 17.86
N LEU A 253 4.35 8.20 17.36
CA LEU A 253 3.39 9.23 17.73
C LEU A 253 2.17 8.65 18.45
N MET A 254 1.45 9.52 19.14
CA MET A 254 0.07 9.31 19.55
C MET A 254 -0.78 10.21 18.67
N ILE A 255 -1.68 9.64 17.89
CA ILE A 255 -2.53 10.38 16.95
C ILE A 255 -3.99 10.38 17.39
N PRO A 256 -4.72 11.48 17.17
CA PRO A 256 -6.13 11.56 17.49
C PRO A 256 -6.96 10.76 16.48
N VAL A 257 -7.92 10.01 17.03
CA VAL A 257 -8.92 9.25 16.28
C VAL A 257 -10.31 9.60 16.79
N PRO A 258 -11.38 9.42 16.00
CA PRO A 258 -12.75 9.58 16.48
C PRO A 258 -12.98 8.70 17.71
N TYR A 259 -13.83 9.14 18.64
CA TYR A 259 -14.11 8.36 19.85
C TYR A 259 -14.68 6.98 19.52
N GLU A 260 -15.58 6.91 18.54
CA GLU A 260 -16.19 5.68 18.02
C GLU A 260 -15.46 5.20 16.74
N TYR A 261 -14.12 5.18 16.74
CA TYR A 261 -13.29 4.84 15.58
C TYR A 261 -13.59 3.44 14.98
N GLU A 262 -14.10 2.49 15.79
CA GLU A 262 -14.50 1.18 15.27
C GLU A 262 -15.71 1.27 14.35
N GLU A 263 -16.68 2.12 14.69
CA GLU A 263 -17.86 2.36 13.85
C GLU A 263 -17.48 3.11 12.56
N VAL A 264 -16.53 4.05 12.65
CA VAL A 264 -15.96 4.72 11.47
C VAL A 264 -15.32 3.70 10.54
N LEU A 265 -14.43 2.83 11.05
CA LEU A 265 -13.76 1.79 10.26
C LEU A 265 -14.74 0.80 9.63
N LYS A 266 -15.82 0.44 10.35
CA LYS A 266 -16.88 -0.40 9.76
C LYS A 266 -17.61 0.31 8.62
N ALA A 267 -17.86 1.61 8.75
CA ALA A 267 -18.50 2.39 7.70
C ALA A 267 -17.59 2.54 6.46
N GLU A 268 -16.27 2.59 6.64
CA GLU A 268 -15.29 2.71 5.55
C GLU A 268 -14.95 1.38 4.89
N PHE A 269 -14.62 0.37 5.71
CA PHE A 269 -14.02 -0.90 5.26
C PHE A 269 -14.91 -2.12 5.51
N GLY A 270 -16.07 -1.96 6.17
CA GLY A 270 -16.96 -3.06 6.52
C GLY A 270 -16.56 -3.78 7.82
N GLU A 271 -17.37 -4.76 8.22
CA GLU A 271 -17.23 -5.49 9.49
C GLU A 271 -15.88 -6.23 9.64
N GLN A 272 -15.24 -6.55 8.53
CA GLN A 272 -14.00 -7.33 8.51
C GLN A 272 -12.74 -6.47 8.36
N TYR A 273 -12.79 -5.19 8.70
CA TYR A 273 -11.68 -4.25 8.54
C TYR A 273 -10.36 -4.69 9.22
N MET A 274 -10.44 -5.57 10.23
CA MET A 274 -9.26 -6.13 10.89
C MET A 274 -8.53 -7.19 10.05
N VAL A 275 -9.14 -7.72 8.98
CA VAL A 275 -8.48 -8.68 8.08
C VAL A 275 -7.58 -7.89 7.12
N PRO A 276 -6.25 -8.17 7.09
CA PRO A 276 -5.35 -7.47 6.19
C PRO A 276 -5.64 -7.80 4.73
N LEU A 277 -5.98 -6.79 3.95
CA LEU A 277 -6.15 -6.89 2.51
C LEU A 277 -5.13 -6.01 1.83
N ARG A 278 -4.50 -6.52 0.78
CA ARG A 278 -3.67 -5.74 -0.12
C ARG A 278 -4.47 -5.45 -1.38
N LEU A 279 -4.79 -4.20 -1.57
CA LEU A 279 -5.37 -3.70 -2.80
C LEU A 279 -4.30 -2.85 -3.47
N ALA A 280 -3.73 -3.33 -4.56
CA ALA A 280 -2.62 -2.68 -5.25
C ALA A 280 -3.03 -1.47 -6.10
N GLU A 281 -4.33 -1.18 -6.18
CA GLU A 281 -4.88 -0.35 -7.26
C GLU A 281 -4.58 1.14 -7.16
N TYR A 282 -4.13 1.65 -6.01
CA TYR A 282 -4.17 3.10 -5.79
C TYR A 282 -2.86 3.73 -5.33
N HIS A 283 -1.85 2.94 -5.01
CA HIS A 283 -0.61 3.44 -4.43
C HIS A 283 0.61 2.96 -5.22
N GLU A 284 1.35 3.91 -5.76
CA GLU A 284 2.62 3.67 -6.43
C GLU A 284 3.72 3.50 -5.37
N TYR A 285 3.81 2.32 -4.81
CA TYR A 285 4.78 2.02 -3.76
C TYR A 285 6.22 1.91 -4.34
N PRO A 286 7.25 2.65 -3.83
CA PRO A 286 7.21 3.55 -2.67
C PRO A 286 6.76 4.98 -2.97
N TYR A 287 6.59 5.44 -4.16
CA TYR A 287 6.04 6.75 -4.55
C TYR A 287 6.18 7.02 -6.05
N PHE A 288 5.12 7.53 -6.66
CA PHE A 288 5.04 8.15 -7.98
C PHE A 288 5.97 7.56 -9.05
N GLU A 289 5.48 6.61 -9.80
CA GLU A 289 6.18 5.93 -10.88
C GLU A 289 6.89 6.90 -11.85
N ASP A 290 6.23 8.01 -12.21
CA ASP A 290 6.79 9.06 -13.06
C ASP A 290 8.04 9.75 -12.46
N LEU A 291 8.15 9.78 -11.13
CA LEU A 291 9.29 10.37 -10.43
C LEU A 291 10.41 9.36 -10.22
N GLU A 292 10.09 8.06 -10.19
CA GLU A 292 11.08 7.00 -10.04
C GLU A 292 12.05 6.98 -11.24
N GLU A 293 11.55 7.12 -12.46
CA GLU A 293 12.39 7.24 -13.65
C GLU A 293 13.40 8.38 -13.52
N LEU A 294 12.95 9.54 -13.02
CA LEU A 294 13.81 10.70 -12.81
C LEU A 294 14.87 10.44 -11.72
N VAL A 295 14.51 9.71 -10.67
CA VAL A 295 15.45 9.32 -9.61
C VAL A 295 16.47 8.31 -10.13
N VAL A 296 16.03 7.33 -10.92
CA VAL A 296 16.91 6.34 -11.57
C VAL A 296 17.87 7.02 -12.53
N GLU A 297 17.41 7.98 -13.36
CA GLU A 297 18.29 8.76 -14.25
C GLU A 297 19.37 9.54 -13.51
N GLN A 298 19.03 10.14 -12.36
CA GLN A 298 19.95 10.99 -11.60
C GLN A 298 20.89 10.23 -10.66
N LYS A 299 20.46 9.12 -10.11
CA LYS A 299 21.20 8.32 -9.12
C LYS A 299 21.81 7.04 -9.69
N GLY A 300 21.46 6.69 -10.95
CA GLY A 300 21.79 5.37 -11.47
C GLY A 300 21.02 4.27 -10.73
N ASP A 301 21.14 3.07 -11.18
CA ASP A 301 20.48 1.85 -10.75
C ASP A 301 19.64 1.78 -9.47
N ILE A 302 18.46 1.25 -9.61
CA ILE A 302 17.67 0.51 -8.61
C ILE A 302 17.69 1.17 -7.22
N PHE A 303 17.14 2.37 -7.16
CA PHE A 303 17.08 3.19 -5.95
C PHE A 303 16.38 2.47 -4.78
N ASN A 304 15.39 1.63 -5.04
CA ASN A 304 14.60 0.89 -4.04
C ASN A 304 15.24 -0.41 -3.58
N LEU A 305 16.47 -0.69 -4.00
CA LEU A 305 17.17 -1.90 -3.62
C LEU A 305 17.73 -1.77 -2.20
N HIS A 306 17.29 -2.61 -1.29
CA HIS A 306 17.77 -2.67 0.09
C HIS A 306 18.11 -4.10 0.49
N PHE A 307 19.16 -4.25 1.29
CA PHE A 307 19.55 -5.52 1.86
C PHE A 307 18.70 -5.83 3.09
N ASP A 308 18.00 -6.96 3.06
CA ASP A 308 17.26 -7.46 4.21
C ASP A 308 18.16 -8.37 5.06
N GLU A 309 18.44 -7.96 6.30
CA GLU A 309 19.21 -8.78 7.24
C GLU A 309 18.57 -10.15 7.51
N ASN A 310 17.26 -10.31 7.28
CA ASN A 310 16.60 -11.60 7.41
C ASN A 310 17.11 -12.64 6.40
N LEU A 311 17.75 -12.18 5.31
CA LEU A 311 18.46 -13.09 4.39
C LEU A 311 19.63 -13.81 5.04
N ILE A 312 20.25 -13.21 6.07
CA ILE A 312 21.40 -13.78 6.80
C ILE A 312 21.05 -14.27 8.19
N LYS A 313 19.88 -13.89 8.72
CA LYS A 313 19.36 -14.41 9.98
C LYS A 313 18.53 -15.65 9.67
N GLU A 314 18.80 -16.76 10.33
CA GLU A 314 17.87 -17.88 10.35
C GLU A 314 16.57 -17.39 11.01
N LEU A 315 15.55 -17.14 10.22
CA LEU A 315 14.21 -16.93 10.75
C LEU A 315 13.87 -18.17 11.59
N PRO A 316 13.32 -18.01 12.81
CA PRO A 316 12.99 -19.15 13.65
C PRO A 316 12.05 -20.08 12.89
N CYS A 317 12.61 -21.13 12.34
CA CYS A 317 11.84 -22.26 11.89
C CYS A 317 11.29 -22.90 13.14
N ARG A 318 9.96 -23.02 13.16
CA ARG A 318 9.19 -23.87 14.03
C ARG A 318 9.79 -24.18 15.41
N GLU A 319 9.09 -23.82 16.47
CA GLU A 319 9.29 -24.44 17.80
C GLU A 319 9.01 -25.95 17.69
N SER A 320 10.07 -26.74 17.59
CA SER A 320 10.01 -28.18 17.31
C SER A 320 9.70 -28.99 18.55
N ASN A 321 8.42 -29.19 18.86
CA ASN A 321 7.99 -30.18 19.84
C ASN A 321 7.10 -31.30 19.26
N GLN A 322 6.93 -31.36 17.94
CA GLN A 322 6.20 -32.45 17.28
C GLN A 322 7.14 -33.22 16.33
N GLU A 323 7.09 -34.53 16.34
CA GLU A 323 7.79 -35.36 15.34
C GLU A 323 7.29 -34.96 13.95
N GLN A 324 8.20 -34.57 13.06
CA GLN A 324 7.89 -34.27 11.67
C GLN A 324 7.32 -35.49 10.99
N THR A 325 6.35 -35.30 10.11
CA THR A 325 6.00 -36.28 9.06
C THR A 325 7.17 -36.24 8.06
N LYS A 326 8.16 -37.11 8.27
CA LYS A 326 9.51 -37.00 7.67
C LYS A 326 9.56 -36.97 6.15
N ASP A 327 8.49 -37.34 5.48
CA ASP A 327 8.50 -37.59 4.03
C ASP A 327 7.32 -36.92 3.30
N LEU A 328 6.66 -35.89 3.87
CA LEU A 328 5.54 -35.20 3.25
C LEU A 328 5.94 -33.81 2.73
N ILE A 329 5.62 -33.56 1.47
CA ILE A 329 5.76 -32.26 0.79
C ILE A 329 4.36 -31.76 0.40
N ILE A 330 4.03 -30.53 0.77
CA ILE A 330 2.81 -29.86 0.32
C ILE A 330 3.21 -28.80 -0.71
N VAL A 331 2.60 -28.85 -1.88
CA VAL A 331 2.76 -27.85 -2.95
C VAL A 331 1.51 -26.98 -3.00
N LEU A 332 1.70 -25.69 -2.75
CA LEU A 332 0.65 -24.68 -2.78
C LEU A 332 0.68 -23.95 -4.13
N LEU A 333 -0.37 -24.13 -4.92
CA LEU A 333 -0.55 -23.48 -6.21
C LEU A 333 -1.64 -22.40 -6.10
N THR A 334 -1.41 -21.25 -6.70
CA THR A 334 -2.44 -20.22 -6.87
C THR A 334 -3.24 -20.43 -8.15
N HIS A 335 -2.59 -20.96 -9.21
CA HIS A 335 -3.19 -21.38 -10.47
C HIS A 335 -2.73 -22.76 -10.89
N PHE A 336 -3.59 -23.49 -11.58
CA PHE A 336 -3.27 -24.83 -12.06
C PHE A 336 -2.20 -24.88 -13.15
N ASP A 337 -2.08 -23.85 -13.96
CA ASP A 337 -1.04 -23.74 -15.00
C ASP A 337 0.36 -23.66 -14.41
N GLN A 338 0.49 -23.19 -13.16
CA GLN A 338 1.77 -23.17 -12.43
C GLN A 338 2.32 -24.57 -12.11
N TRP A 339 1.51 -25.62 -12.27
CA TRP A 339 1.98 -27.01 -12.10
C TRP A 339 3.23 -27.31 -12.90
N LYS A 340 3.33 -26.79 -14.11
CA LYS A 340 4.48 -27.03 -14.98
C LYS A 340 5.80 -26.59 -14.37
N SER A 341 5.81 -25.52 -13.59
CA SER A 341 7.02 -25.00 -12.94
C SER A 341 7.51 -25.91 -11.81
N VAL A 342 6.62 -26.61 -11.14
CA VAL A 342 6.93 -27.48 -10.00
C VAL A 342 7.04 -28.96 -10.35
N GLU A 343 6.59 -29.38 -11.53
CA GLU A 343 6.49 -30.79 -11.94
C GLU A 343 7.83 -31.52 -11.80
N THR A 344 8.90 -30.97 -12.36
CA THR A 344 10.25 -31.58 -12.31
C THR A 344 10.73 -31.75 -10.87
N TYR A 345 10.49 -30.74 -10.03
CA TYR A 345 10.81 -30.79 -8.61
C TYR A 345 10.03 -31.91 -7.90
N CYS A 346 8.72 -31.98 -8.10
CA CYS A 346 7.84 -32.98 -7.51
C CYS A 346 8.21 -34.41 -7.94
N GLU A 347 8.50 -34.62 -9.23
CA GLU A 347 8.93 -35.94 -9.71
C GLU A 347 10.27 -36.40 -9.10
N LYS A 348 11.23 -35.48 -8.97
CA LYS A 348 12.50 -35.74 -8.30
C LYS A 348 12.26 -36.16 -6.85
N LYS A 349 11.44 -35.42 -6.11
CA LYS A 349 11.12 -35.69 -4.70
C LYS A 349 10.37 -37.02 -4.51
N LYS A 350 9.43 -37.34 -5.40
CA LYS A 350 8.77 -38.66 -5.41
C LYS A 350 9.78 -39.82 -5.62
N LYS A 351 10.79 -39.64 -6.49
CA LYS A 351 11.88 -40.61 -6.69
C LYS A 351 12.79 -40.74 -5.46
N GLU A 352 12.92 -39.65 -4.67
CA GLU A 352 13.64 -39.65 -3.40
C GLU A 352 12.84 -40.28 -2.24
N GLY A 353 11.56 -40.65 -2.47
CA GLY A 353 10.72 -41.34 -1.51
C GLY A 353 9.75 -40.43 -0.76
N PHE A 354 9.64 -39.17 -1.13
CA PHE A 354 8.68 -38.25 -0.52
C PHE A 354 7.26 -38.47 -1.05
N GLU A 355 6.28 -38.36 -0.15
CA GLU A 355 4.89 -38.17 -0.51
C GLU A 355 4.70 -36.70 -0.92
N VAL A 356 4.13 -36.46 -2.09
CA VAL A 356 3.88 -35.11 -2.59
C VAL A 356 2.37 -34.92 -2.76
N ARG A 357 1.81 -33.95 -2.06
CA ARG A 357 0.41 -33.54 -2.18
C ARG A 357 0.33 -32.12 -2.72
N ILE A 358 -0.69 -31.87 -3.51
CA ILE A 358 -0.95 -30.56 -4.11
C ILE A 358 -2.18 -29.97 -3.46
N SER A 359 -2.09 -28.72 -3.06
CA SER A 359 -3.20 -27.96 -2.50
C SER A 359 -3.32 -26.62 -3.20
N ALA A 360 -4.54 -26.11 -3.30
CA ALA A 360 -4.74 -24.74 -3.71
C ALA A 360 -4.36 -23.78 -2.57
N THR A 361 -3.73 -22.67 -2.93
CA THR A 361 -3.50 -21.55 -2.00
C THR A 361 -4.81 -20.79 -1.84
N PRO A 362 -5.39 -20.70 -0.64
CA PRO A 362 -6.59 -19.88 -0.44
C PRO A 362 -6.26 -18.39 -0.56
N TYR A 363 -7.20 -17.63 -1.10
CA TYR A 363 -7.08 -16.19 -1.21
C TYR A 363 -8.39 -15.48 -0.92
N LEU A 364 -8.30 -14.23 -0.51
CA LEU A 364 -9.42 -13.36 -0.22
C LEU A 364 -9.68 -12.47 -1.42
N ILE A 365 -10.93 -12.40 -1.84
CA ILE A 365 -11.37 -11.45 -2.86
C ILE A 365 -12.10 -10.32 -2.17
N SER A 366 -11.67 -9.08 -2.42
CA SER A 366 -12.46 -7.91 -2.11
C SER A 366 -13.54 -7.77 -3.19
N GLY A 367 -14.81 -7.97 -2.83
CA GLY A 367 -15.92 -7.58 -3.70
C GLY A 367 -15.88 -6.07 -3.96
N PHE A 368 -16.47 -5.64 -5.05
CA PHE A 368 -16.47 -4.26 -5.58
C PHE A 368 -16.87 -3.18 -4.56
N LEU A 369 -17.38 -3.55 -3.39
CA LEU A 369 -17.87 -2.67 -2.33
C LEU A 369 -17.17 -2.86 -0.98
N ARG A 370 -16.05 -3.57 -0.91
CA ARG A 370 -15.30 -3.82 0.34
C ARG A 370 -16.09 -4.45 1.51
N ASN A 371 -17.38 -4.73 1.33
CA ASN A 371 -18.26 -5.23 2.38
C ASN A 371 -18.44 -6.75 2.35
N ALA A 372 -17.90 -7.44 1.35
CA ALA A 372 -17.97 -8.88 1.24
C ALA A 372 -16.58 -9.43 0.89
N LEU A 373 -15.98 -10.10 1.84
CA LEU A 373 -14.76 -10.88 1.64
C LEU A 373 -15.18 -12.33 1.46
N ASP A 374 -15.02 -12.83 0.23
CA ASP A 374 -15.17 -14.24 -0.05
C ASP A 374 -13.79 -14.91 -0.02
N ILE A 375 -13.68 -16.00 0.71
CA ILE A 375 -12.50 -16.85 0.63
C ILE A 375 -12.70 -17.74 -0.59
N LYS A 376 -11.83 -17.56 -1.58
CA LYS A 376 -11.86 -18.37 -2.79
C LYS A 376 -10.74 -19.39 -2.71
N ILE A 377 -11.09 -20.64 -2.96
CA ILE A 377 -10.14 -21.74 -3.00
C ILE A 377 -10.22 -22.32 -4.40
N GLU A 378 -9.13 -22.23 -5.15
CA GLU A 378 -9.01 -22.94 -6.41
C GLU A 378 -8.61 -24.39 -6.16
N GLY A 379 -9.33 -25.36 -6.71
CA GLY A 379 -8.94 -26.76 -6.51
C GLY A 379 -9.99 -27.82 -6.74
N GLU A 380 -11.21 -27.47 -7.15
CA GLU A 380 -12.23 -28.49 -7.43
C GLU A 380 -12.12 -29.14 -8.81
N GLU A 381 -11.33 -28.56 -9.75
CA GLU A 381 -11.16 -29.12 -11.09
C GLU A 381 -9.78 -29.76 -11.26
N SER A 382 -9.75 -30.90 -11.94
CA SER A 382 -8.53 -31.63 -12.22
C SER A 382 -7.69 -30.95 -13.29
N ALA A 383 -6.51 -30.43 -12.95
CA ALA A 383 -5.51 -30.06 -13.94
C ALA A 383 -4.78 -31.31 -14.42
N GLY A 384 -5.03 -31.71 -15.67
CA GLY A 384 -4.32 -32.82 -16.29
C GLY A 384 -4.42 -34.17 -15.57
N GLY A 385 -5.52 -34.44 -14.83
CA GLY A 385 -5.73 -35.70 -14.12
C GLY A 385 -5.10 -35.76 -12.71
N LEU A 386 -4.58 -34.68 -12.20
CA LEU A 386 -4.11 -34.58 -10.81
C LEU A 386 -5.28 -34.26 -9.87
N SER A 387 -5.36 -34.96 -8.76
CA SER A 387 -6.30 -34.64 -7.70
C SER A 387 -5.69 -33.61 -6.76
N PHE A 388 -6.46 -32.59 -6.44
CA PHE A 388 -6.08 -31.57 -5.47
C PHE A 388 -6.80 -31.83 -4.15
N GLU A 389 -6.07 -31.71 -3.08
CA GLU A 389 -6.62 -31.64 -1.74
C GLU A 389 -6.55 -30.19 -1.28
N VAL A 390 -7.67 -29.64 -0.82
CA VAL A 390 -7.72 -28.28 -0.32
C VAL A 390 -7.54 -28.31 1.19
N TYR A 391 -6.43 -27.77 1.67
CA TYR A 391 -6.13 -27.68 3.09
C TYR A 391 -6.32 -26.27 3.59
N ASN A 392 -6.96 -26.10 4.75
CA ASN A 392 -6.85 -24.88 5.53
C ASN A 392 -5.56 -24.90 6.38
N TYR A 393 -5.24 -23.77 7.00
CA TYR A 393 -4.00 -23.60 7.77
C TYR A 393 -3.86 -24.60 8.92
N GLU A 394 -4.93 -24.85 9.69
CA GLU A 394 -4.90 -25.79 10.81
C GLU A 394 -4.67 -27.24 10.34
N GLN A 395 -5.25 -27.62 9.22
CA GLN A 395 -4.99 -28.92 8.60
C GLN A 395 -3.54 -29.06 8.15
N LEU A 396 -2.96 -28.01 7.53
CA LEU A 396 -1.54 -28.01 7.18
C LEU A 396 -0.64 -28.13 8.41
N LYS A 397 -0.98 -27.43 9.47
CA LYS A 397 -0.28 -27.49 10.74
C LYS A 397 -0.34 -28.90 11.38
N GLU A 398 -1.51 -29.56 11.33
CA GLU A 398 -1.65 -30.94 11.79
C GLU A 398 -0.86 -31.94 10.94
N LEU A 399 -0.84 -31.76 9.62
CA LEU A 399 -0.05 -32.57 8.69
C LEU A 399 1.45 -32.44 8.92
N ASN A 400 1.88 -31.29 9.40
CA ASN A 400 3.27 -31.03 9.80
C ASN A 400 4.31 -31.37 8.71
N PRO A 401 4.19 -30.80 7.49
CA PRO A 401 4.99 -31.21 6.34
C PRO A 401 6.48 -30.90 6.54
N ALA A 402 7.32 -31.75 5.99
CA ALA A 402 8.77 -31.52 5.94
C ALA A 402 9.12 -30.32 5.06
N GLU A 403 8.45 -30.21 3.93
CA GLU A 403 8.63 -29.11 2.98
C GLU A 403 7.28 -28.52 2.56
N ILE A 404 7.20 -27.20 2.46
CA ILE A 404 6.11 -26.50 1.75
C ILE A 404 6.72 -25.80 0.54
N VAL A 405 6.12 -26.04 -0.63
CA VAL A 405 6.51 -25.40 -1.89
C VAL A 405 5.44 -24.39 -2.26
N ILE A 406 5.83 -23.16 -2.54
CA ILE A 406 4.96 -22.09 -3.02
C ILE A 406 5.35 -21.64 -4.41
N THR A 407 4.40 -21.20 -5.21
CA THR A 407 4.62 -20.63 -6.55
C THR A 407 4.33 -19.14 -6.59
N ASN A 408 3.60 -18.59 -5.62
CA ASN A 408 3.40 -17.16 -5.50
C ASN A 408 4.41 -16.56 -4.49
N PRO A 409 5.30 -15.66 -4.92
CA PRO A 409 6.25 -15.00 -4.02
C PRO A 409 5.64 -13.82 -3.26
N PHE A 410 4.45 -13.38 -3.64
CA PHE A 410 3.76 -12.26 -3.05
C PHE A 410 2.61 -12.75 -2.16
N ASP A 411 2.26 -11.97 -1.17
CA ASP A 411 1.02 -12.18 -0.41
C ASP A 411 -0.21 -11.60 -1.15
N GLN A 412 0.00 -11.11 -2.36
CA GLN A 412 -0.99 -10.59 -3.28
C GLN A 412 -1.10 -11.52 -4.50
N TYR A 413 -2.29 -11.64 -5.05
CA TYR A 413 -2.58 -12.50 -6.16
C TYR A 413 -3.01 -11.75 -7.43
N GLY A 414 -3.81 -10.73 -7.27
CA GLY A 414 -4.29 -9.82 -8.30
C GLY A 414 -4.52 -8.44 -7.71
N GLU A 415 -5.10 -7.55 -8.46
CA GLU A 415 -5.37 -6.18 -7.99
C GLU A 415 -6.34 -6.15 -6.80
N THR A 416 -7.26 -7.12 -6.73
CA THR A 416 -8.30 -7.21 -5.69
C THR A 416 -8.23 -8.49 -4.87
N GLU A 417 -7.20 -9.29 -5.07
CA GLU A 417 -7.06 -10.62 -4.48
C GLU A 417 -5.77 -10.69 -3.66
N ILE A 418 -5.87 -11.19 -2.46
CA ILE A 418 -4.74 -11.37 -1.54
C ILE A 418 -4.72 -12.82 -1.07
N VAL A 419 -3.55 -13.39 -0.93
CA VAL A 419 -3.39 -14.70 -0.27
C VAL A 419 -3.96 -14.60 1.15
N ASP A 420 -4.68 -15.63 1.59
CA ASP A 420 -5.17 -15.70 2.98
C ASP A 420 -4.00 -15.42 3.94
N PRO A 421 -4.11 -14.48 4.88
CA PRO A 421 -3.01 -14.10 5.76
C PRO A 421 -2.38 -15.26 6.54
N SER A 422 -3.15 -16.32 6.82
CA SER A 422 -2.60 -17.53 7.43
C SER A 422 -1.65 -18.32 6.52
N PHE A 423 -1.65 -18.03 5.21
CA PHE A 423 -0.76 -18.62 4.21
C PHE A 423 0.39 -17.69 3.81
N PHE A 424 0.59 -16.58 4.50
CA PHE A 424 1.77 -15.75 4.29
C PHE A 424 3.04 -16.55 4.58
N THR A 425 4.11 -16.22 3.88
CA THR A 425 5.37 -16.97 3.98
C THR A 425 5.91 -17.06 5.40
N THR A 426 5.73 -16.03 6.21
CA THR A 426 6.08 -16.02 7.65
C THR A 426 5.25 -17.00 8.46
N GLU A 427 3.98 -17.19 8.14
CA GLU A 427 3.10 -18.16 8.82
C GLU A 427 3.41 -19.59 8.36
N LEU A 428 3.62 -19.80 7.07
CA LEU A 428 4.01 -21.11 6.55
C LEU A 428 5.32 -21.60 7.14
N LYS A 429 6.29 -20.73 7.40
CA LYS A 429 7.53 -21.09 8.08
C LYS A 429 7.32 -21.61 9.50
N LYS A 430 6.26 -21.24 10.18
CA LYS A 430 5.95 -21.74 11.53
C LYS A 430 5.47 -23.20 11.53
N ILE A 431 5.06 -23.72 10.39
CA ILE A 431 4.46 -25.08 10.27
C ILE A 431 5.26 -26.04 9.39
N THR A 432 6.37 -25.59 8.81
CA THR A 432 7.26 -26.45 8.01
C THR A 432 8.72 -26.29 8.45
N SER A 433 9.53 -27.31 8.18
CA SER A 433 10.98 -27.20 8.39
C SER A 433 11.69 -26.51 7.24
N LYS A 434 11.04 -26.48 6.06
CA LYS A 434 11.64 -25.92 4.86
C LYS A 434 10.57 -25.31 3.97
N LEU A 435 10.67 -24.01 3.76
CA LEU A 435 9.87 -23.29 2.78
C LEU A 435 10.64 -23.13 1.49
N ILE A 436 10.01 -23.48 0.37
CA ILE A 436 10.62 -23.43 -0.95
C ILE A 436 9.77 -22.58 -1.86
N TYR A 437 10.38 -21.61 -2.52
CA TYR A 437 9.73 -20.86 -3.59
C TYR A 437 10.23 -21.37 -4.94
N ILE A 438 9.32 -21.72 -5.83
CA ILE A 438 9.61 -22.08 -7.22
C ILE A 438 8.94 -21.06 -8.12
N SER A 439 9.74 -20.27 -8.84
CA SER A 439 9.23 -19.24 -9.74
C SER A 439 8.45 -19.86 -10.90
N PRO A 440 7.18 -19.49 -11.09
CA PRO A 440 6.40 -19.94 -12.23
C PRO A 440 6.60 -19.05 -13.47
N TYR A 441 7.36 -17.98 -13.34
CA TYR A 441 7.54 -16.97 -14.38
C TYR A 441 8.60 -17.40 -15.38
N ASP A 442 8.24 -17.33 -16.67
CA ASP A 442 9.16 -17.49 -17.80
C ASP A 442 9.55 -16.11 -18.31
N LEU A 443 10.63 -15.57 -17.72
CA LEU A 443 11.09 -14.21 -17.99
C LEU A 443 12.04 -14.20 -19.18
N ASP A 444 12.02 -13.12 -19.97
CA ASP A 444 12.96 -12.90 -21.06
C ASP A 444 14.38 -12.67 -20.50
N GLU A 445 15.25 -13.66 -20.69
CA GLU A 445 16.62 -13.63 -20.15
C GLU A 445 17.54 -12.64 -20.86
N GLU A 446 17.17 -12.20 -22.07
CA GLU A 446 17.93 -11.21 -22.85
C GLU A 446 17.47 -9.78 -22.57
N ALA A 447 16.32 -9.59 -21.90
CA ALA A 447 15.83 -8.27 -21.55
C ALA A 447 16.77 -7.56 -20.57
N ASP A 448 17.04 -6.29 -20.84
CA ASP A 448 17.92 -5.43 -20.04
C ASP A 448 17.40 -3.98 -19.95
N ASP A 449 16.14 -3.76 -20.30
CA ASP A 449 15.51 -2.44 -20.18
C ASP A 449 15.11 -2.11 -18.73
N ALA A 450 14.80 -0.85 -18.47
CA ALA A 450 14.49 -0.35 -17.14
C ALA A 450 13.25 -1.02 -16.52
N LEU A 451 12.23 -1.30 -17.33
CA LEU A 451 10.99 -1.94 -16.88
C LEU A 451 11.26 -3.38 -16.43
N PHE A 452 12.04 -4.13 -17.21
CA PHE A 452 12.45 -5.49 -16.84
C PHE A 452 13.25 -5.48 -15.54
N LYS A 453 14.23 -4.58 -15.39
CA LYS A 453 15.03 -4.43 -14.17
C LYS A 453 14.16 -4.12 -12.95
N LYS A 454 13.20 -3.20 -13.08
CA LYS A 454 12.25 -2.87 -12.03
C LYS A 454 11.42 -4.08 -11.61
N SER A 455 10.87 -4.80 -12.58
CA SER A 455 10.07 -6.01 -12.33
C SER A 455 10.91 -7.11 -11.66
N LEU A 456 12.15 -7.29 -12.10
CA LEU A 456 13.06 -8.29 -11.54
C LEU A 456 13.44 -7.93 -10.09
N VAL A 457 13.72 -6.65 -9.79
CA VAL A 457 13.96 -6.20 -8.41
C VAL A 457 12.76 -6.47 -7.52
N HIS A 458 11.56 -6.14 -7.99
CA HIS A 458 10.33 -6.40 -7.25
C HIS A 458 10.17 -7.90 -6.92
N LEU A 459 10.49 -8.77 -7.88
CA LEU A 459 10.48 -10.23 -7.69
C LEU A 459 11.53 -10.70 -6.68
N VAL A 460 12.78 -10.25 -6.84
CA VAL A 460 13.90 -10.63 -5.97
C VAL A 460 13.70 -10.15 -4.53
N MET A 461 13.08 -8.97 -4.34
CA MET A 461 12.78 -8.39 -3.03
C MET A 461 11.43 -8.86 -2.45
N SER A 462 10.77 -9.85 -3.07
CA SER A 462 9.47 -10.35 -2.60
C SER A 462 9.57 -11.19 -1.32
N PRO A 463 8.51 -11.24 -0.51
CA PRO A 463 8.47 -12.08 0.70
C PRO A 463 8.79 -13.55 0.43
N GLY A 464 8.37 -14.09 -0.71
CA GLY A 464 8.67 -15.47 -1.11
C GLY A 464 10.15 -15.73 -1.28
N VAL A 465 10.90 -14.79 -1.89
CA VAL A 465 12.35 -14.90 -2.02
C VAL A 465 13.04 -14.66 -0.67
N MET A 466 12.59 -13.65 0.10
CA MET A 466 13.22 -13.29 1.37
C MET A 466 13.07 -14.40 2.41
N ASN A 467 11.89 -14.97 2.56
CA ASN A 467 11.56 -15.92 3.61
C ASN A 467 11.80 -17.40 3.26
N ALA A 468 11.86 -17.75 1.96
CA ALA A 468 12.13 -19.14 1.56
C ALA A 468 13.55 -19.59 1.94
N ASP A 469 13.69 -20.86 2.26
CA ASP A 469 15.00 -21.49 2.49
C ASP A 469 15.72 -21.80 1.17
N GLU A 470 14.93 -22.11 0.13
CA GLU A 470 15.43 -22.32 -1.24
C GLU A 470 14.51 -21.62 -2.23
N VAL A 471 15.11 -21.02 -3.24
CA VAL A 471 14.42 -20.34 -4.36
C VAL A 471 14.86 -20.99 -5.67
N TYR A 472 13.91 -21.44 -6.47
CA TYR A 472 14.19 -22.04 -7.77
C TYR A 472 13.73 -21.09 -8.88
N VAL A 473 14.65 -20.76 -9.77
CA VAL A 473 14.43 -19.91 -10.95
C VAL A 473 14.59 -20.73 -12.22
N GLN A 474 14.18 -20.18 -13.36
CA GLN A 474 14.09 -20.89 -14.64
C GLN A 474 15.44 -21.37 -15.21
N SER A 475 16.54 -20.65 -14.95
CA SER A 475 17.82 -20.93 -15.55
C SER A 475 19.02 -20.45 -14.74
N GLN A 476 20.22 -20.79 -15.18
CA GLN A 476 21.47 -20.25 -14.64
C GLN A 476 21.58 -18.73 -14.87
N ILE A 477 21.15 -18.23 -16.03
CA ILE A 477 21.17 -16.79 -16.34
C ILE A 477 20.31 -16.03 -15.35
N MET A 478 19.09 -16.52 -15.11
CA MET A 478 18.20 -15.90 -14.14
C MET A 478 18.74 -16.00 -12.71
N LYS A 479 19.35 -17.11 -12.33
CA LYS A 479 20.06 -17.23 -11.06
C LYS A 479 21.13 -16.15 -10.91
N ASP A 480 21.94 -15.95 -11.94
CA ASP A 480 23.02 -14.96 -11.90
C ASP A 480 22.46 -13.53 -11.76
N LYS A 481 21.35 -13.21 -12.45
CA LYS A 481 20.64 -11.92 -12.28
C LYS A 481 20.08 -11.74 -10.86
N TYR A 482 19.51 -12.79 -10.26
CA TYR A 482 19.06 -12.73 -8.86
C TYR A 482 20.22 -12.49 -7.90
N LEU A 483 21.35 -13.18 -8.09
CA LEU A 483 22.55 -13.01 -7.27
C LEU A 483 23.14 -11.61 -7.42
N GLU A 484 23.15 -11.05 -8.62
CA GLU A 484 23.59 -9.68 -8.89
C GLU A 484 22.75 -8.68 -8.11
N ILE A 485 21.41 -8.79 -8.16
CA ILE A 485 20.51 -7.88 -7.42
C ILE A 485 20.71 -8.00 -5.92
N LEU A 486 20.80 -9.22 -5.37
CA LEU A 486 21.02 -9.43 -3.94
C LEU A 486 22.37 -8.87 -3.46
N ASN A 487 23.42 -9.02 -4.26
CA ASN A 487 24.74 -8.46 -3.95
C ASN A 487 24.74 -6.93 -4.06
N LEU A 488 24.08 -6.35 -5.06
CA LEU A 488 23.93 -4.90 -5.19
C LEU A 488 23.17 -4.30 -3.98
N ALA A 489 22.14 -4.99 -3.51
CA ALA A 489 21.41 -4.59 -2.30
C ALA A 489 22.34 -4.53 -1.08
N PHE A 490 23.13 -5.58 -0.88
CA PHE A 490 24.08 -5.66 0.23
C PHE A 490 25.15 -4.56 0.16
N GLU A 491 25.82 -4.42 -1.00
CA GLU A 491 26.88 -3.42 -1.19
C GLU A 491 26.37 -2.00 -0.93
N ARG A 492 25.21 -1.67 -1.46
CA ARG A 492 24.60 -0.36 -1.31
C ARG A 492 24.26 -0.01 0.14
N ASP A 493 23.69 -0.95 0.88
CA ASP A 493 23.36 -0.72 2.27
C ASP A 493 24.61 -0.79 3.16
N ALA A 494 25.60 -1.62 2.82
CA ALA A 494 26.87 -1.67 3.52
C ALA A 494 27.74 -0.41 3.35
N GLU A 495 27.54 0.37 2.27
CA GLU A 495 28.13 1.69 2.11
C GLU A 495 27.50 2.73 3.06
N LYS A 496 26.18 2.64 3.26
CA LYS A 496 25.43 3.54 4.16
C LYS A 496 25.58 3.14 5.63
N GLU A 497 25.57 1.84 5.90
CA GLU A 497 25.67 1.26 7.24
C GLU A 497 26.85 0.27 7.34
N PRO A 498 28.07 0.73 7.60
CA PRO A 498 29.27 -0.13 7.64
C PRO A 498 29.20 -1.28 8.67
N ASN A 499 28.25 -1.23 9.60
CA ASN A 499 28.02 -2.32 10.56
C ASN A 499 27.45 -3.58 9.89
N ILE A 500 26.75 -3.47 8.77
CA ILE A 500 26.24 -4.61 7.99
C ILE A 500 27.41 -5.53 7.58
N ARG A 501 28.54 -4.95 7.15
CA ARG A 501 29.76 -5.73 6.80
C ARG A 501 30.36 -6.49 7.97
N LYS A 502 29.99 -6.16 9.22
CA LYS A 502 30.42 -6.91 10.41
C LYS A 502 29.56 -8.12 10.70
N LEU A 503 28.36 -8.19 10.12
CA LEU A 503 27.44 -9.30 10.35
C LEU A 503 27.81 -10.53 9.54
N ILE A 504 28.34 -10.32 8.34
CA ILE A 504 28.69 -11.39 7.42
C ILE A 504 29.83 -10.92 6.47
N SER A 505 30.76 -11.78 6.16
CA SER A 505 31.77 -11.50 5.13
C SER A 505 31.18 -11.68 3.72
N GLU A 506 31.77 -11.02 2.73
CA GLU A 506 31.37 -11.11 1.33
C GLU A 506 31.40 -12.56 0.81
N ASP A 507 32.42 -13.33 1.18
CA ASP A 507 32.53 -14.74 0.81
C ASP A 507 31.42 -15.61 1.41
N GLU A 508 31.06 -15.36 2.67
CA GLU A 508 29.97 -16.07 3.35
C GLU A 508 28.62 -15.68 2.75
N LEU A 509 28.42 -14.40 2.41
CA LEU A 509 27.22 -13.90 1.76
C LEU A 509 27.03 -14.51 0.37
N ASN A 510 28.06 -14.49 -0.45
CA ASN A 510 28.03 -15.09 -1.78
C ASN A 510 27.73 -16.60 -1.72
N LYS A 511 28.28 -17.30 -0.73
CA LYS A 511 27.99 -18.70 -0.50
C LYS A 511 26.53 -18.92 -0.06
N LEU A 512 26.04 -18.08 0.82
CA LEU A 512 24.65 -18.11 1.29
C LEU A 512 23.67 -17.93 0.13
N PHE A 513 23.83 -16.88 -0.65
CA PHE A 513 22.97 -16.59 -1.80
C PHE A 513 23.05 -17.67 -2.88
N SER A 514 24.27 -18.16 -3.20
CA SER A 514 24.45 -19.23 -4.18
C SER A 514 23.81 -20.55 -3.74
N ASN A 515 23.72 -20.81 -2.45
CA ASN A 515 23.03 -21.98 -1.90
C ASN A 515 21.50 -21.80 -1.88
N LYS A 516 21.03 -20.58 -1.61
CA LYS A 516 19.61 -20.24 -1.57
C LYS A 516 18.99 -20.22 -2.96
N ILE A 517 19.62 -19.54 -3.92
CA ILE A 517 19.11 -19.42 -5.29
C ILE A 517 19.60 -20.60 -6.13
N LYS A 518 18.66 -21.36 -6.67
CA LYS A 518 18.89 -22.57 -7.49
C LYS A 518 18.14 -22.46 -8.81
N TYR A 519 18.44 -23.31 -9.75
CA TYR A 519 17.65 -23.51 -10.94
C TYR A 519 17.36 -24.99 -11.15
N VAL A 520 16.21 -25.27 -11.76
CA VAL A 520 15.83 -26.64 -12.10
C VAL A 520 16.51 -26.97 -13.42
N LYS A 521 17.34 -28.02 -13.42
CA LYS A 521 17.97 -28.54 -14.63
C LYS A 521 17.01 -29.43 -15.38
#